data_7564f8a98af49e3f96861892d57eff93
#
_entry.id   7564f8a98af49e3f96861892d57eff93
#
_cell.length_a   1.000
_cell.length_b   1.000
_cell.length_c   1.000
_cell.angle_alpha   90.00
_cell.angle_beta   90.00
_cell.angle_gamma   90.00
#
_symmetry.space_group_name_H-M   'P 1'
#
loop_
_entity.id
_entity.type
_entity.pdbx_description
1 polymer ?
#
loop_
_entity_poly.entity_id
_entity_poly.type
_entity_poly.pdbx_seq_one_letter_code
_entity_poly.pdbx_strand_id
1 'polypeptide(L)' 'MFYSTDCNYRVKIIGKDSHIECYTKEQLKSNIRHENGCIVYKVLNNGQLEKMAVIKPYK' A
#
# COMPACT_ATOMS: atom_id res chain seq x y z
N MET A 1 -11.33 14.18 -0.77
CA MET A 1 -10.79 13.39 0.35
C MET A 1 -9.30 13.62 0.47
N PHE A 2 -8.84 13.81 1.67
CA PHE A 2 -7.41 14.03 1.91
C PHE A 2 -6.76 12.70 2.30
N TYR A 3 -5.65 12.40 1.66
CA TYR A 3 -4.82 11.30 2.09
C TYR A 3 -3.89 11.80 3.19
N SER A 4 -3.68 10.98 4.19
CA SER A 4 -2.70 11.30 5.22
C SER A 4 -1.30 11.27 4.60
N THR A 5 -0.53 12.33 4.84
CA THR A 5 0.88 12.37 4.45
C THR A 5 1.78 11.88 5.59
N ASP A 6 1.19 11.50 6.71
CA ASP A 6 1.94 11.03 7.86
C ASP A 6 2.49 9.62 7.66
N CYS A 7 1.85 8.81 6.82
CA CYS A 7 2.35 7.48 6.52
C CYS A 7 3.33 7.52 5.36
N ASN A 8 4.24 6.55 5.32
CA ASN A 8 5.25 6.46 4.27
C ASN A 8 4.84 5.55 3.13
N TYR A 9 3.99 4.58 3.40
CA TYR A 9 3.58 3.58 2.40
C TYR A 9 2.09 3.32 2.51
N ARG A 10 1.52 2.88 1.40
CA ARG A 10 0.10 2.53 1.36
C ARG A 10 -0.05 1.25 0.54
N VAL A 11 -0.79 0.29 1.09
CA VAL A 11 -1.05 -0.98 0.43
C VAL A 11 -2.53 -1.05 0.07
N LYS A 12 -2.81 -1.25 -1.21
CA LYS A 12 -4.17 -1.49 -1.68
C LYS A 12 -4.33 -2.96 -2.00
N ILE A 13 -5.27 -3.61 -1.35
CA ILE A 13 -5.53 -5.02 -1.58
C ILE A 13 -6.48 -5.16 -2.77
N ILE A 14 -6.08 -5.97 -3.75
CA ILE A 14 -6.86 -6.16 -4.96
C ILE A 14 -8.22 -6.79 -4.61
N GLY A 15 -9.28 -6.21 -5.15
CA GLY A 15 -10.64 -6.69 -4.88
C GLY A 15 -11.29 -6.07 -3.65
N LYS A 16 -10.58 -5.20 -2.94
CA LYS A 16 -11.14 -4.49 -1.80
C LYS A 16 -11.00 -2.99 -2.00
N ASP A 17 -11.96 -2.24 -1.48
CA ASP A 17 -11.96 -0.78 -1.61
C ASP A 17 -11.08 -0.10 -0.56
N SER A 18 -10.70 -0.82 0.48
CA SER A 18 -9.89 -0.26 1.56
C SER A 18 -8.41 -0.36 1.25
N HIS A 19 -7.64 0.46 1.93
CA HIS A 19 -6.19 0.42 1.86
C HIS A 19 -5.61 0.44 3.28
N ILE A 20 -4.34 0.06 3.39
CA ILE A 20 -3.64 0.00 4.67
C ILE A 20 -2.51 1.01 4.63
N GLU A 21 -2.46 1.89 5.62
CA GLU A 21 -1.39 2.86 5.76
C GLU A 21 -0.27 2.27 6.60
N CYS A 22 0.96 2.37 6.10
CA CYS A 22 2.12 1.82 6.77
C CYS A 22 3.16 2.91 6.97
N TYR A 23 3.79 2.91 8.14
CA TYR A 23 4.78 3.93 8.52
C TYR A 23 6.21 3.45 8.36
N THR A 24 6.43 2.15 8.44
CA THR A 24 7.76 1.56 8.31
C THR A 24 7.73 0.42 7.29
N LYS A 25 8.92 0.03 6.82
CA LYS A 25 9.03 -1.10 5.90
C LYS A 25 8.59 -2.40 6.56
N GLU A 26 8.81 -2.52 7.86
CA GLU A 26 8.39 -3.71 8.62
C GLU A 26 6.87 -3.82 8.63
N GLN A 27 6.18 -2.71 8.89
CA GLN A 27 4.72 -2.70 8.83
C GLN A 27 4.24 -3.00 7.42
N LEU A 28 4.92 -2.46 6.42
CA LEU A 28 4.59 -2.73 5.03
C LEU A 28 4.64 -4.23 4.73
N LYS A 29 5.73 -4.89 5.10
CA LYS A 29 5.88 -6.32 4.88
C LYS A 29 4.82 -7.13 5.60
N SER A 30 4.47 -6.72 6.82
CA SER A 30 3.46 -7.41 7.62
C SER A 30 2.07 -7.30 7.03
N ASN A 31 1.80 -6.28 6.24
CA ASN A 31 0.48 -6.00 5.68
C ASN A 31 0.34 -6.45 4.22
N ILE A 32 1.38 -6.97 3.62
CA ILE A 32 1.30 -7.49 2.26
C ILE A 32 0.49 -8.79 2.26
N ARG A 33 -0.51 -8.86 1.39
CA ARG A 33 -1.40 -10.01 1.28
C ARG A 33 -1.16 -10.70 -0.05
N HIS A 34 -0.36 -11.74 -0.03
CA HIS A 34 -0.01 -12.48 -1.24
C HIS A 34 -1.19 -13.27 -1.80
N GLU A 35 -2.11 -13.70 -0.94
CA GLU A 35 -3.26 -14.49 -1.38
C GLU A 35 -4.18 -13.74 -2.32
N ASN A 36 -4.45 -12.48 -1.99
CA ASN A 36 -5.36 -11.63 -2.78
C ASN A 36 -4.61 -10.79 -3.79
N GLY A 37 -3.31 -10.66 -3.61
CA GLY A 37 -2.53 -9.70 -4.35
C GLY A 37 -2.73 -8.30 -3.82
N CYS A 38 -1.78 -7.43 -4.06
CA CYS A 38 -1.87 -6.05 -3.61
C CYS A 38 -0.97 -5.15 -4.44
N ILE A 39 -1.23 -3.86 -4.35
CA ILE A 39 -0.41 -2.84 -4.98
C ILE A 39 0.20 -1.98 -3.87
N VAL A 40 1.51 -1.84 -3.89
CA VAL A 40 2.24 -1.06 -2.90
C VAL A 40 2.56 0.30 -3.46
N TYR A 41 2.21 1.34 -2.71
CA TYR A 41 2.49 2.72 -3.07
C TYR A 41 3.39 3.37 -2.03
N LYS A 42 4.26 4.24 -2.48
CA LYS A 42 4.99 5.15 -1.62
C LYS A 42 4.24 6.48 -1.58
N VAL A 43 4.08 7.03 -0.39
CA VAL A 43 3.43 8.34 -0.20
C VAL A 43 4.49 9.42 -0.30
N LEU A 44 4.31 10.32 -1.25
CA LEU A 44 5.24 11.42 -1.47
C LEU A 44 4.87 12.63 -0.60
N ASN A 45 5.81 13.56 -0.47
CA ASN A 45 5.63 14.74 0.38
C ASN A 45 4.43 15.61 -0.02
N ASN A 46 4.08 15.58 -1.29
CA ASN A 46 2.94 16.35 -1.79
C ASN A 46 1.61 15.59 -1.70
N GLY A 47 1.61 14.42 -1.08
CA GLY A 47 0.42 13.59 -0.94
C GLY A 47 0.14 12.69 -2.12
N GLN A 48 0.95 12.74 -3.16
CA GLN A 48 0.79 11.84 -4.31
C GLN A 48 1.31 10.44 -3.98
N LEU A 49 0.83 9.47 -4.72
CA LEU A 49 1.23 8.07 -4.56
C LEU A 49 2.10 7.66 -5.73
N GLU A 50 3.21 7.01 -5.42
CA GLU A 50 4.09 6.43 -6.42
C GLU A 50 4.02 4.92 -6.30
N LYS A 51 3.67 4.24 -7.40
CA LYS A 51 3.58 2.78 -7.40
C LYS A 51 4.97 2.18 -7.27
N MET A 52 5.17 1.41 -6.21
CA MET A 52 6.45 0.75 -5.95
C MET A 52 6.47 -0.68 -6.48
N ALA A 53 5.39 -1.41 -6.28
CA ALA A 53 5.34 -2.82 -6.65
C ALA A 53 3.89 -3.27 -6.82
N VAL A 54 3.71 -4.29 -7.64
CA VAL A 54 2.44 -4.99 -7.78
C VAL A 54 2.71 -6.44 -7.41
N ILE A 55 2.01 -6.91 -6.39
CA ILE A 55 2.12 -8.30 -5.95
C ILE A 55 0.91 -9.05 -6.48
N LYS A 56 1.18 -9.97 -7.39
CA LYS A 56 0.12 -10.75 -8.01
C LYS A 56 -0.41 -11.80 -7.03
N PRO A 57 -1.71 -12.13 -7.09
CA PRO A 57 -2.24 -13.20 -6.27
C PRO A 57 -1.62 -14.54 -6.69
N TYR A 58 -1.67 -15.51 -5.80
CA TYR A 58 -1.11 -16.83 -6.06
C TYR A 58 -1.79 -17.56 -7.23
N LYS A 59 -3.02 -17.16 -7.53
CA LYS A 59 -3.74 -17.77 -8.63
C LYS A 59 -4.02 -16.78 -9.73
#